data_c14d70e86ae93c88119c37f852c4c8c5
#
_entry.id   c14d70e86ae93c88119c37f852c4c8c5
#
_cell.length_a   1.000
_cell.length_b   1.000
_cell.length_c   1.000
_cell.angle_alpha   90.00
_cell.angle_beta   90.00
_cell.angle_gamma   90.00
#
_symmetry.space_group_name_H-M   'P 1'
#
loop_
_entity.id
_entity.type
_entity.pdbx_description
1 polymer ?
#
loop_
_entity_poly.entity_id
_entity_poly.type
_entity_poly.pdbx_seq_one_letter_code
_entity_poly.pdbx_strand_id
1 'polypeptide(L)' 'MDQVMTPDCDIGARFRSADRTMFGHQGEIWEVVATFQAIDGLRYAQLVHTHDRTRTKTVATEGLLDKRLYSPA' A
#
# COMPACT_ATOMS: atom_id res chain seq x y z
N MET A 1 -13.16 2.95 -22.36
CA MET A 1 -12.74 3.00 -21.83
C MET A 1 -12.01 2.80 -21.58
N ASP A 2 -11.58 2.78 -21.47
CA ASP A 2 -10.85 2.63 -21.12
C ASP A 2 -10.19 2.86 -20.34
N GLN A 3 -9.86 2.54 -19.91
CA GLN A 3 -9.41 2.77 -18.97
C GLN A 3 -8.17 2.48 -18.79
N VAL A 4 -7.55 3.15 -18.58
CA VAL A 4 -6.35 3.05 -18.26
C VAL A 4 -6.15 2.43 -17.06
N MET A 5 -5.43 1.49 -17.00
CA MET A 5 -5.17 0.90 -15.96
C MET A 5 -4.13 1.36 -15.23
N THR A 6 -4.23 2.09 -14.34
CA THR A 6 -3.20 2.34 -13.52
C THR A 6 -3.07 1.28 -12.60
N PRO A 7 -2.06 0.82 -12.36
CA PRO A 7 -1.81 -0.17 -11.51
C PRO A 7 -2.05 0.26 -10.24
N ASP A 8 -2.45 -0.14 -9.56
CA ASP A 8 -2.16 -0.23 -8.75
C ASP A 8 -2.44 -0.05 -7.45
N CYS A 9 -2.98 0.74 -6.93
CA CYS A 9 -3.44 1.02 -5.60
C CYS A 9 -4.92 0.80 -5.54
N ASP A 10 -5.40 -0.18 -6.28
CA ASP A 10 -6.81 -0.52 -6.24
C ASP A 10 -7.14 -1.20 -4.92
N ILE A 11 -8.37 -1.04 -4.49
CA ILE A 11 -8.85 -1.72 -3.30
C ILE A 11 -8.66 -3.22 -3.50
N GLY A 12 -8.08 -3.87 -2.50
CA GLY A 12 -7.76 -5.28 -2.57
C GLY A 12 -6.34 -5.56 -3.01
N ALA A 13 -5.64 -4.57 -3.53
CA ALA A 13 -4.24 -4.78 -3.92
C ALA A 13 -3.39 -4.99 -2.68
N ARG A 14 -2.37 -5.80 -2.77
CA ARG A 14 -1.49 -6.11 -1.66
C ARG A 14 -0.08 -5.72 -1.98
N PHE A 15 0.60 -5.21 -0.97
CA PHE A 15 1.98 -4.75 -1.10
C PHE A 15 2.81 -5.27 0.06
N ARG A 16 4.05 -5.61 -0.23
CA ARG A 16 5.00 -6.02 0.78
C ARG A 16 5.88 -4.83 1.10
N SER A 17 5.99 -4.51 2.38
CA SER A 17 6.86 -3.45 2.82
C SER A 17 8.31 -3.86 2.61
N ALA A 18 9.16 -2.93 2.24
CA ALA A 18 10.57 -3.21 2.08
C ALA A 18 11.32 -3.25 3.39
N ASP A 19 10.67 -2.85 4.49
CA ASP A 19 11.33 -2.86 5.76
C ASP A 19 11.70 -4.27 6.16
N ARG A 20 12.83 -4.43 6.81
CA ARG A 20 13.24 -5.71 7.34
C ARG A 20 13.38 -5.59 8.83
N THR A 21 12.99 -6.64 9.52
CA THR A 21 13.22 -6.65 10.95
C THR A 21 14.67 -7.04 11.20
N MET A 22 15.13 -6.81 12.42
CA MET A 22 16.49 -7.17 12.78
C MET A 22 16.70 -8.67 12.77
N PHE A 23 15.64 -9.46 12.66
CA PHE A 23 15.78 -10.89 12.62
C PHE A 23 15.74 -11.44 11.19
N GLY A 24 15.79 -10.57 10.20
CA GLY A 24 15.83 -11.03 8.82
C GLY A 24 14.50 -11.38 8.22
N HIS A 25 13.41 -11.10 8.90
CA HIS A 25 12.10 -11.35 8.34
C HIS A 25 11.85 -10.41 7.17
N GLN A 26 11.12 -10.89 6.19
CA GLN A 26 10.72 -10.03 5.10
C GLN A 26 9.67 -9.05 5.59
N GLY A 27 9.47 -8.01 4.84
CA GLY A 27 8.50 -7.00 5.19
C GLY A 27 7.10 -7.56 5.25
N GLU A 28 6.26 -6.85 5.96
CA GLU A 28 4.89 -7.26 6.18
C GLU A 28 4.06 -6.98 4.94
N ILE A 29 2.98 -7.73 4.77
CA ILE A 29 2.09 -7.56 3.63
C ILE A 29 0.87 -6.77 4.08
N TRP A 30 0.56 -5.74 3.31
CA TRP A 30 -0.53 -4.82 3.59
C TRP A 30 -1.51 -4.84 2.44
N GLU A 31 -2.78 -4.71 2.75
CA GLU A 31 -3.84 -4.72 1.75
C GLU A 31 -4.51 -3.35 1.70
N VAL A 32 -4.76 -2.83 0.51
CA VAL A 32 -5.46 -1.56 0.35
C VAL A 32 -6.93 -1.78 0.59
N VAL A 33 -7.50 -1.05 1.54
CA VAL A 33 -8.93 -1.17 1.84
C VAL A 33 -9.70 0.09 1.48
N ALA A 34 -9.02 1.20 1.25
CA ALA A 34 -9.68 2.44 0.85
C ALA A 34 -8.66 3.35 0.19
N THR A 35 -9.12 4.20 -0.69
CA THR A 35 -8.29 5.25 -1.26
C THR A 35 -9.06 6.55 -1.18
N PHE A 36 -8.38 7.66 -1.06
CA PHE A 36 -9.02 8.95 -1.02
C PHE A 36 -8.05 10.02 -1.49
N GLN A 37 -8.61 11.16 -1.86
CA GLN A 37 -7.81 12.31 -2.25
C GLN A 37 -7.92 13.35 -1.15
N ALA A 38 -6.79 13.83 -0.68
CA ALA A 38 -6.77 14.80 0.39
C ALA A 38 -6.94 16.20 -0.18
N ILE A 39 -7.12 17.16 0.73
CA ILE A 39 -7.32 18.54 0.33
C ILE A 39 -6.13 19.06 -0.47
N ASP A 40 -4.94 18.58 -0.18
CA ASP A 40 -3.74 19.01 -0.89
C ASP A 40 -3.65 18.43 -2.31
N GLY A 41 -4.63 17.65 -2.72
CA GLY A 41 -4.64 17.06 -4.06
C GLY A 41 -3.93 15.74 -4.17
N LEU A 42 -3.25 15.29 -3.12
CA LEU A 42 -2.54 14.03 -3.16
C LEU A 42 -3.49 12.88 -2.85
N ARG A 43 -3.21 11.74 -3.44
CA ARG A 43 -4.01 10.57 -3.16
C ARG A 43 -3.32 9.70 -2.13
N TYR A 44 -4.13 9.12 -1.28
CA TYR A 44 -3.64 8.27 -0.20
C TYR A 44 -4.38 6.95 -0.22
N ALA A 45 -3.74 5.93 0.30
CA ALA A 45 -4.35 4.61 0.47
C ALA A 45 -4.33 4.25 1.94
N GLN A 46 -5.42 3.70 2.40
CA GLN A 46 -5.49 3.16 3.75
C GLN A 46 -5.23 1.67 3.66
N LEU A 47 -4.32 1.19 4.46
CA LEU A 47 -3.87 -0.19 4.41
C LEU A 47 -4.20 -0.90 5.71
N VAL A 48 -4.48 -2.21 5.62
CA VAL A 48 -4.57 -3.04 6.80
C VAL A 48 -3.55 -4.15 6.67
N HIS A 49 -3.02 -4.56 7.81
CA HIS A 49 -2.07 -5.66 7.86
C HIS A 49 -2.83 -6.97 7.59
N THR A 50 -2.30 -7.81 6.72
CA THR A 50 -3.04 -8.99 6.30
C THR A 50 -3.16 -10.04 7.39
N HIS A 51 -2.23 -10.05 8.35
CA HIS A 51 -2.28 -11.02 9.44
C HIS A 51 -2.79 -10.43 10.75
N ASP A 52 -2.99 -9.13 10.82
CA ASP A 52 -3.51 -8.50 12.02
C ASP A 52 -4.30 -7.28 11.58
N ARG A 53 -5.56 -7.47 11.33
CA ARG A 53 -6.38 -6.44 10.71
C ARG A 53 -6.71 -5.28 11.65
N THR A 54 -6.27 -5.34 12.89
CA THR A 54 -6.37 -4.18 13.75
C THR A 54 -5.26 -3.18 13.49
N ARG A 55 -4.22 -3.58 12.76
CA ARG A 55 -3.13 -2.67 12.42
C ARG A 55 -3.42 -2.03 11.08
N THR A 56 -3.47 -0.72 11.07
CA THR A 56 -3.76 0.03 9.85
C THR A 56 -2.76 1.16 9.71
N LYS A 57 -2.59 1.63 8.51
CA LYS A 57 -1.80 2.83 8.27
C LYS A 57 -2.25 3.48 6.99
N THR A 58 -1.91 4.74 6.81
CA THR A 58 -2.24 5.51 5.63
C THR A 58 -0.95 5.94 4.97
N VAL A 59 -0.83 5.71 3.69
CA VAL A 59 0.36 6.11 2.93
C VAL A 59 -0.07 6.78 1.63
N ALA A 60 0.78 7.66 1.13
CA ALA A 60 0.53 8.25 -0.17
C ALA A 60 0.64 7.17 -1.24
N THR A 61 -0.22 7.22 -2.25
CA THR A 61 -0.17 6.20 -3.29
C THR A 61 1.16 6.24 -4.04
N GLU A 62 1.79 7.41 -4.14
CA GLU A 62 3.11 7.48 -4.75
C GLU A 62 4.12 6.67 -3.97
N GLY A 63 4.00 6.63 -2.65
CA GLY A 63 4.88 5.81 -1.83
C GLY A 63 4.65 4.35 -2.02
N LEU A 64 3.39 3.95 -2.20
CA LEU A 64 3.09 2.55 -2.44
C LEU A 64 3.67 2.08 -3.77
N LEU A 65 3.73 2.96 -4.75
CA LEU A 65 4.22 2.58 -6.06
C LEU A 65 5.74 2.75 -6.18
N ASP A 66 6.38 3.20 -5.11
CA ASP A 66 7.83 3.36 -5.09
C ASP A 66 8.44 2.01 -4.73
N LYS A 67 9.09 1.38 -5.67
CA LYS A 67 9.59 0.02 -5.48
C LYS A 67 10.71 -0.07 -4.45
N ARG A 68 11.26 1.06 -4.02
CA ARG A 68 12.23 1.06 -2.95
C ARG A 68 11.54 0.86 -1.60
N LEU A 69 10.24 1.17 -1.51
CA LEU A 69 9.51 1.11 -0.25
C LEU A 69 8.55 -0.07 -0.20
N TYR A 70 7.94 -0.40 -1.32
CA TYR A 70 6.95 -1.48 -1.38
C TYR A 70 7.08 -2.24 -2.70
N SER A 71 6.68 -3.47 -2.68
CA SER A 71 6.59 -4.28 -3.88
C SER A 71 5.25 -4.99 -3.90
N PRO A 72 4.72 -5.31 -5.08
CA PRO A 72 3.45 -6.05 -5.13
C PRO A 72 3.59 -7.39 -4.43
N ALA A 73 2.54 -7.80 -3.77
CA ALA A 73 2.56 -9.07 -3.06
C ALA A 73 1.45 -10.00 -3.51
#